data_d08df0117d0dc9fec5f8581eee1c8e3d
#
_entry.id   d08df0117d0dc9fec5f8581eee1c8e3d
#
_cell.length_a   1.000
_cell.length_b   1.000
_cell.length_c   1.000
_cell.angle_alpha   90.00
_cell.angle_beta   90.00
_cell.angle_gamma   90.00
#
_symmetry.space_group_name_H-M   'P 1'
#
loop_
_entity.id
_entity.type
_entity.pdbx_description
1 polymer ?
#
loop_
_entity_poly.entity_id
_entity_poly.type
_entity_poly.pdbx_seq_one_letter_code
_entity_poly.pdbx_strand_id
1 'polypeptide(L)'
;HKRKNFKSLIGADQLLANGASQTWEMVDVSSYWGGTDKGTPLSNAGYQTYLYEKSGEPDDSGYEQYNIYNGVNNSYRKWVTGGIQQYDFNMSTNISDRYYFGITFGVYNVDVDSYSGYMENLALNNGTSVGDYLLTNARSLSGNGIDFKFGTIIYPIEGSSFRVGLSFSTPV
;
A
#
# COMPACT_ATOMS: atom_id res chain seq x y z
N HIS A 1 3.16 14.27 23.17
CA HIS A 1 2.66 12.94 22.78
C HIS A 1 1.64 13.08 21.65
N LYS A 2 1.92 12.49 20.50
CA LYS A 2 0.98 12.41 19.37
C LYS A 2 0.65 10.95 19.12
N ARG A 3 -0.62 10.63 19.03
CA ARG A 3 -1.12 9.32 18.65
C ARG A 3 -2.05 9.48 17.45
N LYS A 4 -1.71 8.82 16.35
CA LYS A 4 -2.58 8.71 15.17
C LYS A 4 -3.14 7.30 15.13
N ASN A 5 -4.43 7.17 15.38
CA ASN A 5 -5.14 5.92 15.18
C ASN A 5 -5.97 6.06 13.89
N PHE A 6 -5.96 5.02 13.09
CA PHE A 6 -6.80 4.97 11.90
C PHE A 6 -7.49 3.64 11.78
N LYS A 7 -8.74 3.71 11.38
CA LYS A 7 -9.56 2.57 11.00
C LYS A 7 -10.34 2.99 9.77
N SER A 8 -10.20 2.26 8.70
CA SER A 8 -10.96 2.51 7.48
C SER A 8 -11.57 1.23 6.95
N LEU A 9 -12.79 1.35 6.47
CA LEU A 9 -13.49 0.33 5.70
C LEU A 9 -13.77 0.95 4.33
N ILE A 10 -13.18 0.40 3.29
CA ILE A 10 -13.38 0.86 1.92
C ILE A 10 -14.19 -0.22 1.20
N GLY A 11 -15.40 0.13 0.78
CA GLY A 11 -16.16 -0.67 -0.17
C GLY A 11 -15.64 -0.40 -1.58
N ALA A 12 -15.44 -1.44 -2.37
CA ALA A 12 -14.82 -1.29 -3.69
C ALA A 12 -15.83 -1.17 -4.82
N ASP A 13 -17.04 -0.77 -4.54
CA ASP A 13 -18.07 -0.56 -5.59
C ASP A 13 -17.59 0.36 -6.71
N GLN A 14 -16.60 1.23 -6.44
CA GLN A 14 -16.03 2.14 -7.43
C GLN A 14 -14.93 1.50 -8.30
N LEU A 15 -14.18 0.54 -7.79
CA LEU A 15 -13.20 -0.20 -8.60
C LEU A 15 -13.89 -1.08 -9.64
N LEU A 16 -15.11 -1.47 -9.37
CA LEU A 16 -15.92 -2.38 -10.18
C LEU A 16 -16.71 -1.67 -11.27
N ALA A 17 -16.95 -0.37 -11.15
CA ALA A 17 -17.61 0.44 -12.17
C ALA A 17 -16.87 0.43 -13.52
N ASN A 18 -15.60 0.02 -13.55
CA ASN A 18 -14.76 -0.06 -14.73
C ASN A 18 -14.66 -1.48 -15.32
N GLY A 19 -15.40 -2.46 -14.80
CA GLY A 19 -15.38 -3.83 -15.31
C GLY A 19 -14.05 -4.57 -15.08
N ALA A 20 -13.23 -4.11 -14.15
CA ALA A 20 -11.95 -4.74 -13.82
C ALA A 20 -12.21 -6.11 -13.15
N SER A 21 -11.78 -7.17 -13.82
CA SER A 21 -11.79 -8.54 -13.30
C SER A 21 -10.38 -8.95 -12.95
N GLN A 22 -10.18 -9.46 -11.74
CA GLN A 22 -8.88 -9.99 -11.34
C GLN A 22 -8.53 -11.28 -12.10
N THR A 23 -9.54 -12.04 -12.48
CA THR A 23 -9.37 -13.24 -13.31
C THR A 23 -8.78 -12.87 -14.68
N TRP A 24 -9.28 -11.81 -15.30
CA TRP A 24 -8.73 -11.31 -16.56
C TRP A 24 -7.28 -10.81 -16.39
N GLU A 25 -6.99 -10.10 -15.34
CA GLU A 25 -5.65 -9.61 -15.06
C GLU A 25 -4.65 -10.77 -14.84
N MET A 26 -5.07 -11.83 -14.14
CA MET A 26 -4.25 -13.03 -13.95
C MET A 26 -3.92 -13.72 -15.29
N VAL A 27 -4.91 -13.84 -16.17
CA VAL A 27 -4.77 -14.46 -17.49
C VAL A 27 -3.89 -13.62 -18.40
N ASP A 28 -4.08 -12.32 -18.41
CA ASP A 28 -3.30 -11.40 -19.25
C ASP A 28 -1.81 -11.49 -18.91
N VAL A 29 -1.46 -11.49 -17.63
CA VAL A 29 -0.10 -11.69 -17.16
C VAL A 29 0.46 -13.06 -17.58
N SER A 30 -0.34 -14.12 -17.46
CA SER A 30 0.10 -15.46 -17.83
C SER A 30 0.35 -15.58 -19.33
N SER A 31 -0.52 -15.01 -20.15
CA SER A 31 -0.39 -15.00 -21.61
C SER A 31 0.86 -14.24 -22.05
N TYR A 32 1.11 -13.06 -21.48
CA TYR A 32 2.23 -12.21 -21.85
C TYR A 32 3.60 -12.85 -21.55
N TRP A 33 3.73 -13.56 -20.44
CA TRP A 33 5.01 -14.15 -20.02
C TRP A 33 5.25 -15.58 -20.53
N GLY A 34 4.38 -16.07 -21.39
CA GLY A 34 4.56 -17.37 -22.06
C GLY A 34 4.39 -18.56 -21.15
N GLY A 35 3.41 -18.49 -20.26
CA GLY A 35 2.98 -19.59 -19.41
C GLY A 35 2.95 -19.27 -17.93
N THR A 36 2.30 -20.15 -17.19
CA THR A 36 2.04 -20.00 -15.75
C THR A 36 3.28 -19.98 -14.87
N ASP A 37 4.36 -20.63 -15.30
CA ASP A 37 5.62 -20.73 -14.52
C ASP A 37 6.38 -19.40 -14.45
N LYS A 38 6.09 -18.48 -15.36
CA LYS A 38 6.76 -17.17 -15.47
C LYS A 38 5.87 -16.01 -15.03
N GLY A 39 4.63 -16.30 -14.67
CA GLY A 39 3.67 -15.29 -14.21
C GLY A 39 3.96 -14.79 -12.79
N THR A 40 3.10 -13.92 -12.33
CA THR A 40 3.12 -13.46 -10.93
C THR A 40 2.64 -14.57 -9.98
N PRO A 41 2.95 -14.51 -8.68
CA PRO A 41 2.40 -15.46 -7.72
C PRO A 41 0.86 -15.53 -7.75
N LEU A 42 0.21 -14.42 -8.07
CA LEU A 42 -1.24 -14.34 -8.18
C LEU A 42 -1.75 -15.09 -9.42
N SER A 43 -1.13 -14.91 -10.58
CA SER A 43 -1.50 -15.62 -11.79
C SER A 43 -1.29 -17.14 -11.64
N ASN A 44 -0.18 -17.54 -11.04
CA ASN A 44 0.09 -18.95 -10.77
C ASN A 44 -0.94 -19.56 -9.80
N ALA A 45 -1.33 -18.85 -8.77
CA ALA A 45 -2.39 -19.28 -7.84
C ALA A 45 -3.73 -19.44 -8.56
N GLY A 46 -4.10 -18.50 -9.42
CA GLY A 46 -5.32 -18.58 -10.25
C GLY A 46 -5.34 -19.81 -11.14
N TYR A 47 -4.24 -20.12 -11.80
CA TYR A 47 -4.12 -21.33 -12.62
C TYR A 47 -4.23 -22.60 -11.79
N GLN A 48 -3.52 -22.69 -10.68
CA GLN A 48 -3.55 -23.87 -9.79
C GLN A 48 -4.91 -24.11 -9.12
N THR A 49 -5.71 -23.08 -8.99
CA THR A 49 -7.08 -23.15 -8.44
C THR A 49 -8.16 -23.32 -9.52
N TYR A 50 -7.76 -23.52 -10.77
CA TYR A 50 -8.67 -23.71 -11.91
C TYR A 50 -9.61 -22.53 -12.18
N LEU A 51 -9.20 -21.30 -11.83
CA LEU A 51 -9.93 -20.09 -12.22
C LEU A 51 -9.85 -19.83 -13.72
N TYR A 52 -8.84 -20.36 -14.36
CA TYR A 52 -8.66 -20.40 -15.81
C TYR A 52 -7.80 -21.60 -16.21
N GLU A 53 -7.96 -22.06 -17.42
CA GLU A 53 -7.27 -23.23 -17.96
C GLU A 53 -6.66 -22.92 -19.33
N LYS A 54 -5.52 -23.54 -19.62
CA LYS A 54 -4.88 -23.42 -20.93
C LYS A 54 -5.80 -24.00 -22.02
N SER A 55 -5.97 -23.26 -23.11
CA SER A 55 -6.85 -23.60 -24.22
C SER A 55 -6.08 -23.67 -25.53
N GLY A 56 -5.82 -24.89 -25.98
CA GLY A 56 -5.18 -25.11 -27.28
C GLY A 56 -3.69 -24.78 -27.36
N GLU A 57 -3.22 -24.54 -28.55
CA GLU A 57 -1.85 -24.14 -28.86
C GLU A 57 -1.72 -22.61 -28.77
N PRO A 58 -0.49 -22.10 -28.58
CA PRO A 58 -0.22 -20.67 -28.66
C PRO A 58 -0.72 -20.06 -29.97
N ASP A 59 -1.07 -18.78 -29.94
CA ASP A 59 -1.46 -18.05 -31.14
C ASP A 59 -0.24 -17.84 -32.09
N ASP A 60 -0.49 -17.25 -33.26
CA ASP A 60 0.54 -16.97 -34.28
C ASP A 60 1.67 -16.06 -33.78
N SER A 61 1.45 -15.35 -32.68
CA SER A 61 2.45 -14.50 -32.01
C SER A 61 3.17 -15.20 -30.85
N GLY A 62 2.82 -16.47 -30.59
CA GLY A 62 3.41 -17.26 -29.52
C GLY A 62 2.80 -17.04 -28.13
N TYR A 63 1.67 -16.36 -28.04
CA TYR A 63 0.97 -16.16 -26.77
C TYR A 63 0.09 -17.35 -26.41
N GLU A 64 0.21 -17.81 -25.17
CA GLU A 64 -0.64 -18.87 -24.63
C GLU A 64 -2.09 -18.44 -24.56
N GLN A 65 -3.00 -19.30 -24.98
CA GLN A 65 -4.43 -19.06 -24.94
C GLN A 65 -5.05 -19.70 -23.69
N TYR A 66 -6.00 -19.01 -23.07
CA TYR A 66 -6.68 -19.50 -21.88
C TYR A 66 -8.20 -19.36 -21.99
N ASN A 67 -8.89 -20.37 -21.48
CA ASN A 67 -10.33 -20.30 -21.21
C ASN A 67 -10.55 -19.67 -19.85
N ILE A 68 -11.38 -18.64 -19.80
CA ILE A 68 -11.69 -17.91 -18.59
C ILE A 68 -13.20 -17.76 -18.43
N TYR A 69 -13.63 -17.57 -17.19
CA TYR A 69 -15.00 -17.16 -16.87
C TYR A 69 -15.08 -15.64 -16.76
N ASN A 70 -16.26 -15.09 -17.03
CA ASN A 70 -16.48 -13.66 -16.86
C ASN A 70 -16.75 -13.34 -15.38
N GLY A 71 -16.06 -12.35 -14.85
CA GLY A 71 -16.33 -11.81 -13.53
C GLY A 71 -17.62 -10.99 -13.55
N VAL A 72 -18.53 -11.30 -12.64
CA VAL A 72 -19.80 -10.57 -12.45
C VAL A 72 -20.01 -10.30 -10.97
N ASN A 73 -20.67 -9.17 -10.63
CA ASN A 73 -21.02 -8.81 -9.25
C ASN A 73 -19.82 -8.90 -8.27
N ASN A 74 -18.71 -8.31 -8.64
CA ASN A 74 -17.50 -8.32 -7.82
C ASN A 74 -17.67 -7.42 -6.60
N SER A 75 -16.96 -7.72 -5.52
CA SER A 75 -16.91 -6.86 -4.35
C SER A 75 -15.52 -6.84 -3.74
N TYR A 76 -15.16 -5.70 -3.16
CA TYR A 76 -13.89 -5.54 -2.44
C TYR A 76 -14.13 -4.87 -1.10
N ARG A 77 -13.49 -5.36 -0.07
CA ARG A 77 -13.51 -4.77 1.27
C ARG A 77 -12.09 -4.66 1.80
N LYS A 78 -11.79 -3.53 2.43
CA LYS A 78 -10.50 -3.32 3.07
C LYS A 78 -10.68 -2.73 4.45
N TRP A 79 -10.03 -3.33 5.44
CA TRP A 79 -9.90 -2.82 6.79
C TRP A 79 -8.44 -2.47 7.03
N VAL A 80 -8.21 -1.27 7.57
CA VAL A 80 -6.90 -0.86 8.06
C VAL A 80 -7.11 -0.39 9.49
N THR A 81 -6.44 -1.04 10.42
CA THR A 81 -6.45 -0.68 11.83
C THR A 81 -5.04 -0.50 12.32
N GLY A 82 -4.84 0.41 13.26
CA GLY A 82 -3.53 0.60 13.83
C GLY A 82 -3.28 2.02 14.30
N GLY A 83 -2.01 2.30 14.56
CA GLY A 83 -1.61 3.61 15.03
C GLY A 83 -0.11 3.82 14.93
N ILE A 84 0.25 5.09 14.88
CA ILE A 84 1.61 5.57 15.06
C ILE A 84 1.62 6.38 16.34
N GLN A 85 2.44 5.96 17.30
CA GLN A 85 2.69 6.70 18.53
C GLN A 85 4.04 7.39 18.39
N GLN A 86 4.04 8.69 18.70
CA GLN A 86 5.25 9.50 18.65
C GLN A 86 5.41 10.24 19.97
N TYR A 87 6.57 10.14 20.56
CA TYR A 87 6.99 10.85 21.75
C TYR A 87 8.16 11.75 21.41
N ASP A 88 7.98 13.05 21.52
CA ASP A 88 9.00 14.05 21.24
C ASP A 88 9.46 14.71 22.55
N PHE A 89 10.77 14.64 22.80
CA PHE A 89 11.44 15.35 23.87
C PHE A 89 12.17 16.53 23.28
N ASN A 90 11.74 17.74 23.66
CA ASN A 90 12.30 18.97 23.12
C ASN A 90 13.03 19.74 24.22
N MET A 91 14.22 20.21 23.88
CA MET A 91 14.97 21.16 24.71
C MET A 91 15.40 22.33 23.84
N SER A 92 15.27 23.53 24.37
CA SER A 92 15.70 24.74 23.68
C SER A 92 16.37 25.71 24.65
N THR A 93 17.31 26.49 24.14
CA THR A 93 17.99 27.51 24.89
C THR A 93 18.20 28.75 24.04
N ASN A 94 18.29 29.90 24.74
CA ASN A 94 18.62 31.19 24.15
C ASN A 94 19.82 31.75 24.89
N ILE A 95 20.80 32.24 24.14
CA ILE A 95 22.01 32.87 24.65
C ILE A 95 22.04 34.32 24.17
N SER A 96 21.98 35.24 25.10
CA SER A 96 22.10 36.71 24.86
C SER A 96 21.11 37.24 23.81
N ASP A 97 19.93 36.63 23.68
CA ASP A 97 18.90 36.96 22.69
C ASP A 97 19.37 37.01 21.24
N ARG A 98 20.54 36.41 20.96
CA ARG A 98 21.17 36.36 19.65
C ARG A 98 21.34 34.94 19.09
N TYR A 99 21.48 33.96 19.97
CA TYR A 99 21.71 32.57 19.60
C TYR A 99 20.62 31.69 20.20
N TYR A 100 19.85 31.07 19.33
CA TYR A 100 18.79 30.14 19.70
C TYR A 100 19.15 28.75 19.23
N PHE A 101 19.09 27.80 20.13
CA PHE A 101 19.36 26.40 19.83
C PHE A 101 18.17 25.55 20.28
N GLY A 102 17.84 24.57 19.47
CA GLY A 102 16.82 23.58 19.78
C GLY A 102 17.26 22.18 19.39
N ILE A 103 16.99 21.23 20.26
CA ILE A 103 17.15 19.81 20.01
C ILE A 103 15.83 19.10 20.29
N THR A 104 15.53 18.13 19.43
CA THR A 104 14.41 17.23 19.60
C THR A 104 14.88 15.80 19.44
N PHE A 105 14.46 14.97 20.36
CA PHE A 105 14.63 13.52 20.27
C PHE A 105 13.24 12.90 20.19
N GLY A 106 12.98 12.18 19.10
CA GLY A 106 11.71 11.52 18.83
C GLY A 106 11.82 10.00 18.94
N VAL A 107 10.83 9.37 19.53
CA VAL A 107 10.67 7.91 19.56
C VAL A 107 9.33 7.58 18.93
N TYR A 108 9.35 6.65 18.00
CA TYR A 108 8.18 6.18 17.25
C TYR A 108 7.90 4.72 17.56
N ASN A 109 6.63 4.40 17.68
CA ASN A 109 6.12 3.05 17.63
C ASN A 109 5.03 2.99 16.57
N VAL A 110 5.16 2.05 15.65
CA VAL A 110 4.23 1.81 14.54
C VAL A 110 3.63 0.43 14.70
N ASP A 111 2.31 0.34 14.64
CA ASP A 111 1.58 -0.92 14.67
C ASP A 111 0.35 -0.76 13.77
N VAL A 112 0.36 -1.43 12.61
CA VAL A 112 -0.64 -1.29 11.57
C VAL A 112 -0.98 -2.64 10.99
N ASP A 113 -2.25 -3.03 11.09
CA ASP A 113 -2.81 -4.19 10.44
C ASP A 113 -3.71 -3.80 9.28
N SER A 114 -3.52 -4.44 8.15
CA SER A 114 -4.35 -4.28 6.97
C SER A 114 -4.85 -5.63 6.50
N TYR A 115 -6.14 -5.74 6.31
CA TYR A 115 -6.80 -6.89 5.73
C TYR A 115 -7.66 -6.44 4.56
N SER A 116 -7.57 -7.14 3.43
CA SER A 116 -8.47 -6.92 2.29
C SER A 116 -9.00 -8.23 1.75
N GLY A 117 -10.26 -8.21 1.32
CA GLY A 117 -10.93 -9.30 0.65
C GLY A 117 -11.56 -8.82 -0.66
N TYR A 118 -11.24 -9.48 -1.75
CA TYR A 118 -11.82 -9.29 -3.05
C TYR A 118 -12.60 -10.55 -3.43
N MET A 119 -13.89 -10.40 -3.69
CA MET A 119 -14.78 -11.49 -4.10
C MET A 119 -15.20 -11.27 -5.54
N GLU A 120 -15.07 -12.28 -6.35
CA GLU A 120 -15.50 -12.27 -7.74
C GLU A 120 -16.42 -13.47 -8.00
N ASN A 121 -17.63 -13.20 -8.48
CA ASN A 121 -18.54 -14.22 -8.96
C ASN A 121 -18.25 -14.49 -10.42
N LEU A 122 -18.16 -15.74 -10.81
CA LEU A 122 -17.81 -16.19 -12.14
C LEU A 122 -19.05 -16.69 -12.89
N ALA A 123 -19.15 -16.33 -14.16
CA ALA A 123 -20.22 -16.75 -15.02
C ALA A 123 -19.71 -17.13 -16.42
N LEU A 124 -20.43 -18.03 -17.08
CA LEU A 124 -20.28 -18.31 -18.50
C LEU A 124 -20.78 -17.14 -19.34
N ASN A 125 -20.42 -17.13 -20.64
CA ASN A 125 -20.87 -16.10 -21.58
C ASN A 125 -22.40 -15.99 -21.73
N ASN A 126 -23.13 -17.04 -21.39
CA ASN A 126 -24.61 -17.05 -21.36
C ASN A 126 -25.21 -16.53 -20.03
N GLY A 127 -24.36 -16.06 -19.10
CA GLY A 127 -24.78 -15.54 -17.79
C GLY A 127 -25.01 -16.61 -16.71
N THR A 128 -24.79 -17.90 -17.01
CA THR A 128 -24.91 -18.95 -16.00
C THR A 128 -23.76 -18.86 -15.01
N SER A 129 -24.07 -18.70 -13.72
CA SER A 129 -23.08 -18.69 -12.64
C SER A 129 -22.39 -20.07 -12.55
N VAL A 130 -21.07 -20.06 -12.43
CA VAL A 130 -20.23 -21.26 -12.28
C VAL A 130 -19.56 -21.36 -10.94
N GLY A 131 -19.52 -20.26 -10.17
CA GLY A 131 -18.91 -20.23 -8.85
C GLY A 131 -18.46 -18.83 -8.46
N ASP A 132 -17.75 -18.78 -7.38
CA ASP A 132 -17.10 -17.57 -6.86
C ASP A 132 -15.77 -17.91 -6.19
N TYR A 133 -14.93 -16.92 -6.07
CA TYR A 133 -13.72 -17.01 -5.26
C TYR A 133 -13.50 -15.77 -4.41
N LEU A 134 -12.79 -15.94 -3.32
CA LEU A 134 -12.38 -14.88 -2.41
C LEU A 134 -10.85 -14.79 -2.36
N LEU A 135 -10.32 -13.69 -2.89
CA LEU A 135 -8.90 -13.37 -2.76
C LEU A 135 -8.70 -12.53 -1.50
N THR A 136 -7.94 -13.04 -0.55
CA THR A 136 -7.62 -12.33 0.70
C THR A 136 -6.17 -11.90 0.74
N ASN A 137 -5.91 -10.71 1.30
CA ASN A 137 -4.58 -10.23 1.59
C ASN A 137 -4.55 -9.68 3.02
N ALA A 138 -3.69 -10.23 3.85
CA ALA A 138 -3.44 -9.77 5.21
C ALA A 138 -1.99 -9.27 5.31
N ARG A 139 -1.83 -8.08 5.88
CA ARG A 139 -0.53 -7.46 6.10
C ARG A 139 -0.48 -6.84 7.49
N SER A 140 0.52 -7.21 8.26
CA SER A 140 0.86 -6.58 9.54
C SER A 140 2.20 -5.87 9.39
N LEU A 141 2.27 -4.67 9.92
CA LEU A 141 3.47 -3.85 9.96
C LEU A 141 3.65 -3.35 11.38
N SER A 142 4.70 -3.78 12.04
CA SER A 142 5.10 -3.27 13.35
C SER A 142 6.57 -2.85 13.34
N GLY A 143 6.89 -1.80 14.10
CA GLY A 143 8.25 -1.31 14.17
C GLY A 143 8.42 -0.15 15.14
N ASN A 144 9.67 0.07 15.51
CA ASN A 144 10.08 1.20 16.32
C ASN A 144 11.10 2.03 15.55
N GLY A 145 11.04 3.33 15.73
CA GLY A 145 11.98 4.27 15.12
C GLY A 145 12.42 5.33 16.12
N ILE A 146 13.55 5.93 15.86
CA ILE A 146 14.05 7.09 16.59
C ILE A 146 14.44 8.16 15.59
N ASP A 147 14.22 9.42 15.95
CA ASP A 147 14.75 10.56 15.20
C ASP A 147 15.45 11.57 16.11
N PHE A 148 16.32 12.31 15.50
CA PHE A 148 17.00 13.43 16.13
C PHE A 148 16.90 14.65 15.24
N LYS A 149 16.51 15.81 15.84
CA LYS A 149 16.43 17.08 15.14
C LYS A 149 17.22 18.11 15.91
N PHE A 150 17.99 18.89 15.18
CA PHE A 150 18.74 20.02 15.70
C PHE A 150 18.39 21.27 14.89
N GLY A 151 18.19 22.38 15.58
CA GLY A 151 17.93 23.66 14.94
C GLY A 151 18.67 24.79 15.64
N THR A 152 19.14 25.76 14.87
CA THR A 152 19.71 26.99 15.40
C THR A 152 19.24 28.20 14.63
N ILE A 153 19.04 29.31 15.34
CA ILE A 153 18.77 30.62 14.75
C ILE A 153 19.77 31.60 15.34
N ILE A 154 20.39 32.39 14.49
CA ILE A 154 21.43 33.36 14.87
C ILE A 154 21.02 34.73 14.33
N TYR A 155 21.15 35.74 15.15
CA TYR A 155 21.04 37.16 14.80
C TYR A 155 22.46 37.76 14.70
N PRO A 156 23.08 37.74 13.48
CA PRO A 156 24.48 38.11 13.35
C PRO A 156 24.75 39.61 13.52
N ILE A 157 23.73 40.43 13.26
CA ILE A 157 23.86 41.90 13.32
C ILE A 157 22.99 42.44 14.46
N GLU A 158 23.60 43.09 15.41
CA GLU A 158 22.91 43.71 16.53
C GLU A 158 21.98 44.84 16.08
N GLY A 159 20.78 44.90 16.63
CA GLY A 159 19.76 45.89 16.24
C GLY A 159 19.08 45.67 14.87
N SER A 160 19.47 44.63 14.14
CA SER A 160 18.86 44.27 12.84
C SER A 160 17.85 43.13 13.02
N SER A 161 16.80 43.15 12.20
CA SER A 161 15.85 42.04 12.09
C SER A 161 16.38 40.84 11.27
N PHE A 162 17.60 40.94 10.73
CA PHE A 162 18.21 39.89 9.94
C PHE A 162 18.59 38.71 10.80
N ARG A 163 18.12 37.50 10.40
CA ARG A 163 18.39 36.25 11.11
C ARG A 163 18.72 35.14 10.12
N VAL A 164 19.58 34.24 10.56
CA VAL A 164 19.96 33.03 9.80
C VAL A 164 19.57 31.81 10.63
N GLY A 165 18.88 30.87 10.02
CA GLY A 165 18.51 29.60 10.63
C GLY A 165 19.07 28.41 9.89
N LEU A 166 19.50 27.40 10.66
CA LEU A 166 19.93 26.11 10.18
C LEU A 166 19.13 25.02 10.90
N SER A 167 18.74 23.99 10.19
CA SER A 167 18.10 22.81 10.78
C SER A 167 18.65 21.54 10.16
N PHE A 168 18.77 20.52 10.99
CA PHE A 168 19.15 19.17 10.60
C PHE A 168 18.14 18.19 11.22
N SER A 169 17.79 17.15 10.48
CA SER A 169 16.91 16.08 10.96
C SER A 169 17.38 14.75 10.38
N THR A 170 17.44 13.73 11.22
CA THR A 170 17.64 12.36 10.75
C THR A 170 16.36 11.80 10.15
N PRO A 171 16.41 10.88 9.18
CA PRO A 171 15.26 10.07 8.81
C PRO A 171 14.88 9.12 9.96
N VAL A 172 13.60 8.71 9.98
CA VAL A 172 13.07 7.68 10.90
C VAL A 172 13.22 6.30 10.28
#